data_c500b51934fe9a6195a6c0cfe5eac01a
#
_entry.id   c500b51934fe9a6195a6c0cfe5eac01a
#
_cell.length_a   1.000
_cell.length_b   1.000
_cell.length_c   1.000
_cell.angle_alpha   90.00
_cell.angle_beta   90.00
_cell.angle_gamma   90.00
#
_symmetry.space_group_name_H-M   'P 1'
#
loop_
_entity.id
_entity.type
_entity.pdbx_description
1 polymer ?
#
loop_
_entity_poly.entity_id
_entity_poly.type
_entity_poly.pdbx_seq_one_letter_code
_entity_poly.pdbx_strand_id
1 'polypeptide(L)'
;MDSIVEDAIGEAEEDGEASAGEPASAGSNGTSADVKGSGTMTDEELAGVVKDLETNISVVGCGGAGGNTITRMSAAGIHGAKLVAANTDAQHLANEVEADTKILIGRQRTGGRGAGSVPKIGEEAAQENIDDISGEIDDSDMVFITAGLGGGTGTGSAPVVAQAAQDAGALTIAIVTIPFTAEGERRRANADAGLERLRAVADTVIVIPNDRLLDYAPNMPLQDAFKICDRVLMRSVKGMTELITKPGLVNVDFADVKTIMENGGVAMIGLGESDTENKAQDSIRSALRSPLLDVEFDGASSALVNVVGGPDMAIDEAEGVVEEIYERIDPDARIIWGASVDQEFDGKMETMIVVTGVESPQIYGKSEVEAERAATTTGDEIDYVE
;
A
#
# COMPACT_ATOMS: atom_id res chain seq x y z
N MET A 1 10.95 -9.20 -10.52
CA MET A 1 10.52 -10.08 -9.43
C MET A 1 11.59 -11.09 -9.05
N ASP A 2 12.35 -11.66 -9.99
CA ASP A 2 13.50 -12.49 -9.64
C ASP A 2 14.52 -11.71 -8.79
N SER A 3 14.73 -10.42 -9.10
CA SER A 3 15.54 -9.48 -8.32
C SER A 3 15.01 -9.26 -6.89
N ILE A 4 13.70 -9.19 -6.70
CA ILE A 4 13.11 -9.08 -5.34
C ILE A 4 13.42 -10.32 -4.49
N VAL A 5 13.47 -11.49 -5.14
CA VAL A 5 13.81 -12.76 -4.48
C VAL A 5 15.31 -12.83 -4.18
N GLU A 6 16.16 -12.43 -5.13
CA GLU A 6 17.62 -12.43 -4.97
C GLU A 6 18.08 -11.43 -3.90
N ASP A 7 17.55 -10.20 -3.91
CA ASP A 7 17.85 -9.20 -2.89
C ASP A 7 17.39 -9.64 -1.48
N ALA A 8 16.21 -10.30 -1.37
CA ALA A 8 15.71 -10.79 -0.08
C ALA A 8 16.60 -11.88 0.52
N ILE A 9 17.29 -12.65 -0.32
CA ILE A 9 18.24 -13.70 0.09
C ILE A 9 19.62 -13.10 0.40
N GLY A 10 20.05 -12.09 -0.38
CA GLY A 10 21.37 -11.43 -0.20
C GLY A 10 21.50 -10.66 1.12
N GLU A 11 20.45 -9.92 1.54
CA GLU A 11 20.46 -9.18 2.81
C GLU A 11 20.49 -10.07 4.06
N ALA A 12 20.21 -11.36 3.94
CA ALA A 12 20.28 -12.29 5.07
C ALA A 12 21.72 -12.56 5.54
N GLU A 13 22.74 -12.21 4.74
CA GLU A 13 24.16 -12.42 5.06
C GLU A 13 24.84 -11.16 5.63
N GLU A 14 24.25 -9.95 5.52
CA GLU A 14 24.88 -8.67 5.92
C GLU A 14 24.39 -8.07 7.24
N ASP A 15 23.31 -8.55 7.86
CA ASP A 15 22.71 -7.96 9.08
C ASP A 15 23.52 -8.14 10.39
N GLY A 16 24.83 -8.19 10.32
CA GLY A 16 25.73 -8.47 11.45
C GLY A 16 26.33 -7.22 12.16
N GLU A 17 26.32 -6.02 11.63
CA GLU A 17 26.97 -4.86 12.28
C GLU A 17 26.39 -3.51 11.82
N ALA A 18 25.69 -2.79 12.69
CA ALA A 18 25.60 -1.33 12.60
C ALA A 18 25.30 -0.65 13.94
N SER A 19 26.12 0.30 14.28
CA SER A 19 26.22 1.07 15.51
C SER A 19 25.35 2.32 15.52
N ALA A 20 24.98 2.73 16.76
CA ALA A 20 24.17 3.88 17.13
C ALA A 20 24.77 5.26 16.81
N GLY A 21 23.92 6.23 16.48
CA GLY A 21 24.19 7.66 16.45
C GLY A 21 22.99 8.46 16.97
N GLU A 22 23.25 9.38 17.90
CA GLU A 22 22.28 10.13 18.72
C GLU A 22 21.58 11.31 18.01
N PRO A 23 20.45 11.85 18.58
CA PRO A 23 19.57 12.82 17.94
C PRO A 23 19.82 14.27 18.37
N ALA A 24 19.37 15.22 17.57
CA ALA A 24 19.29 16.65 17.93
C ALA A 24 17.86 17.19 17.77
N SER A 25 17.44 17.89 18.80
CA SER A 25 16.14 18.48 19.07
C SER A 25 15.99 19.94 18.61
N ALA A 26 14.79 20.38 18.36
CA ALA A 26 14.12 21.67 18.69
C ALA A 26 13.08 22.00 17.62
N GLY A 27 11.86 22.36 17.87
CA GLY A 27 11.19 23.14 18.85
C GLY A 27 10.57 24.39 18.22
N SER A 28 9.25 24.40 18.14
CA SER A 28 8.25 25.38 18.56
C SER A 28 7.56 26.34 17.57
N ASN A 29 6.24 26.29 17.69
CA ASN A 29 5.24 27.39 17.75
C ASN A 29 4.85 28.16 16.48
N GLY A 30 3.63 27.93 16.17
CA GLY A 30 2.51 28.45 15.58
C GLY A 30 2.21 29.93 15.56
N THR A 31 1.46 30.34 14.61
CA THR A 31 0.32 31.28 14.75
C THR A 31 -0.35 31.43 13.37
N SER A 32 -1.66 31.22 13.37
CA SER A 32 -2.56 31.51 12.26
C SER A 32 -2.56 33.02 11.94
N ALA A 33 -2.41 33.38 10.67
CA ALA A 33 -2.62 34.72 10.19
C ALA A 33 -3.55 34.73 8.95
N ASP A 34 -4.58 35.55 9.03
CA ASP A 34 -5.58 35.85 7.99
C ASP A 34 -4.94 36.29 6.66
N VAL A 35 -5.29 35.63 5.58
CA VAL A 35 -4.90 36.01 4.22
C VAL A 35 -5.95 36.98 3.65
N LYS A 36 -5.56 38.24 3.51
CA LYS A 36 -6.25 39.22 2.62
C LYS A 36 -5.37 39.46 1.40
N GLY A 37 -5.92 39.16 0.21
CA GLY A 37 -5.21 39.12 -1.03
C GLY A 37 -4.68 40.47 -1.56
N SER A 38 -3.47 40.41 -2.10
CA SER A 38 -2.98 41.17 -3.24
C SER A 38 -1.94 40.27 -3.94
N GLY A 39 -2.04 40.16 -5.27
CA GLY A 39 -1.43 39.11 -6.09
C GLY A 39 0.10 39.20 -6.30
N THR A 40 0.88 39.67 -5.34
CA THR A 40 2.34 39.58 -5.33
C THR A 40 2.78 39.04 -3.99
N MET A 41 3.22 37.80 -3.97
CA MET A 41 3.83 37.14 -2.80
C MET A 41 5.35 37.28 -2.88
N THR A 42 6.00 37.37 -1.72
CA THR A 42 7.47 37.23 -1.62
C THR A 42 7.84 35.76 -1.73
N ASP A 43 9.12 35.47 -2.06
CA ASP A 43 9.60 34.09 -2.16
C ASP A 43 9.42 33.33 -0.81
N GLU A 44 9.53 34.03 0.33
CA GLU A 44 9.28 33.45 1.67
C GLU A 44 7.81 33.14 1.90
N GLU A 45 6.88 34.01 1.45
CA GLU A 45 5.44 33.76 1.52
C GLU A 45 5.03 32.63 0.59
N LEU A 46 5.64 32.57 -0.62
CA LEU A 46 5.40 31.47 -1.56
C LEU A 46 5.91 30.14 -1.00
N ALA A 47 7.09 30.12 -0.38
CA ALA A 47 7.64 28.92 0.27
C ALA A 47 6.75 28.46 1.43
N GLY A 48 6.12 29.41 2.19
CA GLY A 48 5.12 29.08 3.21
C GLY A 48 3.88 28.41 2.60
N VAL A 49 3.34 28.99 1.55
CA VAL A 49 2.15 28.43 0.85
C VAL A 49 2.48 27.06 0.22
N VAL A 50 3.65 26.90 -0.37
CA VAL A 50 4.10 25.59 -0.93
C VAL A 50 4.16 24.55 0.15
N LYS A 51 4.69 24.88 1.33
CA LYS A 51 4.75 23.96 2.46
C LYS A 51 3.36 23.58 3.00
N ASP A 52 2.42 24.53 3.00
CA ASP A 52 1.01 24.29 3.41
C ASP A 52 0.23 23.49 2.36
N LEU A 53 0.77 23.38 1.12
CA LEU A 53 0.19 22.60 0.02
C LEU A 53 0.86 21.22 -0.14
N GLU A 54 1.90 20.90 0.63
CA GLU A 54 2.48 19.56 0.66
C GLU A 54 1.42 18.56 1.15
N THR A 55 1.23 17.48 0.39
CA THR A 55 0.30 16.41 0.76
C THR A 55 0.83 15.66 1.99
N ASN A 56 0.06 15.69 3.09
CA ASN A 56 0.39 14.98 4.31
C ASN A 56 -0.01 13.52 4.20
N ILE A 57 0.97 12.62 4.16
CA ILE A 57 0.75 11.19 4.07
C ILE A 57 1.15 10.52 5.38
N SER A 58 0.27 9.68 5.92
CA SER A 58 0.60 8.79 7.04
C SER A 58 0.52 7.33 6.61
N VAL A 59 1.45 6.52 7.12
CA VAL A 59 1.44 5.07 6.93
C VAL A 59 1.31 4.40 8.28
N VAL A 60 0.22 3.68 8.51
CA VAL A 60 -0.07 3.00 9.77
C VAL A 60 0.09 1.50 9.61
N GLY A 61 1.12 0.94 10.24
CA GLY A 61 1.36 -0.50 10.29
C GLY A 61 0.63 -1.15 11.46
N CYS A 62 -0.33 -2.03 11.17
CA CYS A 62 -1.15 -2.70 12.15
C CYS A 62 -0.67 -4.12 12.47
N GLY A 63 -0.34 -4.39 13.74
CA GLY A 63 0.13 -5.69 14.22
C GLY A 63 1.56 -6.04 13.79
N GLY A 64 1.95 -7.31 13.90
CA GLY A 64 3.32 -7.75 13.64
C GLY A 64 3.77 -7.51 12.20
N ALA A 65 3.02 -8.00 11.21
CA ALA A 65 3.37 -7.82 9.79
C ALA A 65 3.39 -6.34 9.39
N GLY A 66 2.38 -5.55 9.82
CA GLY A 66 2.39 -4.10 9.58
C GLY A 66 3.59 -3.40 10.22
N GLY A 67 3.95 -3.76 11.44
CA GLY A 67 5.15 -3.24 12.11
C GLY A 67 6.46 -3.58 11.37
N ASN A 68 6.58 -4.79 10.86
CA ASN A 68 7.74 -5.20 10.02
C ASN A 68 7.81 -4.38 8.73
N THR A 69 6.67 -4.14 8.08
CA THR A 69 6.60 -3.31 6.88
C THR A 69 7.07 -1.89 7.18
N ILE A 70 6.58 -1.28 8.27
CA ILE A 70 7.01 0.07 8.72
C ILE A 70 8.53 0.11 8.97
N THR A 71 9.08 -0.89 9.65
CA THR A 71 10.53 -0.97 9.90
C THR A 71 11.34 -0.99 8.61
N ARG A 72 10.90 -1.78 7.61
CA ARG A 72 11.56 -1.81 6.29
C ARG A 72 11.42 -0.48 5.54
N MET A 73 10.27 0.18 5.67
CA MET A 73 10.06 1.51 5.08
C MET A 73 10.99 2.56 5.71
N SER A 74 11.15 2.52 7.03
CA SER A 74 12.09 3.37 7.77
C SER A 74 13.52 3.12 7.31
N ALA A 75 13.95 1.85 7.22
CA ALA A 75 15.28 1.47 6.75
C ALA A 75 15.53 1.86 5.27
N ALA A 76 14.51 1.80 4.42
CA ALA A 76 14.58 2.23 3.02
C ALA A 76 14.56 3.76 2.83
N GLY A 77 14.48 4.53 3.91
CA GLY A 77 14.54 6.00 3.87
C GLY A 77 13.37 6.63 3.09
N ILE A 78 12.14 6.17 3.32
CA ILE A 78 10.98 6.76 2.67
C ILE A 78 10.78 8.18 3.15
N HIS A 79 10.73 9.12 2.20
CA HIS A 79 10.50 10.53 2.45
C HIS A 79 9.06 10.94 2.13
N GLY A 80 8.54 11.92 2.87
CA GLY A 80 7.22 12.50 2.61
C GLY A 80 6.05 11.74 3.21
N ALA A 81 6.30 10.74 4.08
CA ALA A 81 5.25 10.06 4.84
C ALA A 81 5.65 9.88 6.30
N LYS A 82 4.70 10.03 7.21
CA LYS A 82 4.83 9.74 8.64
C LYS A 82 4.58 8.25 8.89
N LEU A 83 5.53 7.59 9.52
CA LEU A 83 5.48 6.16 9.79
C LEU A 83 4.97 5.88 11.22
N VAL A 84 3.81 5.24 11.33
CA VAL A 84 3.16 4.91 12.60
C VAL A 84 3.01 3.40 12.72
N ALA A 85 3.38 2.83 13.86
CA ALA A 85 3.21 1.40 14.13
C ALA A 85 2.29 1.20 15.33
N ALA A 86 1.19 0.45 15.13
CA ALA A 86 0.22 0.09 16.16
C ALA A 86 0.23 -1.41 16.43
N ASN A 87 0.51 -1.83 17.67
CA ASN A 87 0.55 -3.25 18.02
C ASN A 87 0.08 -3.48 19.46
N THR A 88 -0.47 -4.67 19.72
CA THR A 88 -0.82 -5.17 21.05
C THR A 88 0.34 -5.89 21.74
N ASP A 89 1.44 -6.17 21.03
CA ASP A 89 2.65 -6.81 21.53
C ASP A 89 3.73 -5.77 21.81
N ALA A 90 3.97 -5.54 23.12
CA ALA A 90 4.93 -4.56 23.57
C ALA A 90 6.38 -4.94 23.28
N GLN A 91 6.70 -6.24 23.28
CA GLN A 91 8.07 -6.70 23.03
C GLN A 91 8.45 -6.51 21.57
N HIS A 92 7.58 -6.93 20.65
CA HIS A 92 7.77 -6.70 19.22
C HIS A 92 7.91 -5.19 18.92
N LEU A 93 6.98 -4.37 19.46
CA LEU A 93 6.98 -2.92 19.22
C LEU A 93 8.24 -2.23 19.73
N ALA A 94 8.79 -2.69 20.86
CA ALA A 94 9.97 -2.08 21.47
C ALA A 94 11.28 -2.52 20.81
N ASN A 95 11.40 -3.79 20.41
CA ASN A 95 12.68 -4.39 20.04
C ASN A 95 12.87 -4.58 18.53
N GLU A 96 11.77 -4.68 17.77
CA GLU A 96 11.81 -5.10 16.36
C GLU A 96 11.23 -4.04 15.41
N VAL A 97 10.52 -3.03 15.93
CA VAL A 97 9.88 -2.01 15.11
C VAL A 97 10.64 -0.69 15.17
N GLU A 98 10.93 -0.12 14.01
CA GLU A 98 11.40 1.25 13.82
C GLU A 98 10.32 2.06 13.10
N ALA A 99 9.88 3.16 13.72
CA ALA A 99 8.81 4.04 13.25
C ALA A 99 8.96 5.42 13.89
N ASP A 100 8.39 6.46 13.27
CA ASP A 100 8.31 7.80 13.85
C ASP A 100 7.47 7.79 15.12
N THR A 101 6.34 7.06 15.09
CA THR A 101 5.49 6.87 16.27
C THR A 101 5.13 5.41 16.47
N LYS A 102 5.22 4.96 17.73
CA LYS A 102 4.86 3.60 18.15
C LYS A 102 3.71 3.64 19.14
N ILE A 103 2.57 3.01 18.83
CA ILE A 103 1.37 2.98 19.67
C ILE A 103 1.16 1.57 20.20
N LEU A 104 1.31 1.38 21.51
CA LEU A 104 0.92 0.15 22.18
C LEU A 104 -0.58 0.17 22.44
N ILE A 105 -1.36 -0.47 21.56
CA ILE A 105 -2.81 -0.52 21.66
C ILE A 105 -3.30 -1.61 22.62
N GLY A 106 -4.43 -1.35 23.31
CA GLY A 106 -5.12 -2.33 24.12
C GLY A 106 -4.32 -2.82 25.33
N ARG A 107 -3.57 -1.95 25.98
CA ARG A 107 -2.74 -2.32 27.14
C ARG A 107 -3.57 -2.89 28.29
N GLN A 108 -4.78 -2.38 28.52
CA GLN A 108 -5.67 -2.89 29.57
C GLN A 108 -6.21 -4.26 29.19
N ARG A 109 -6.51 -4.48 27.89
CA ARG A 109 -7.11 -5.70 27.39
C ARG A 109 -6.13 -6.86 27.25
N THR A 110 -4.91 -6.58 26.74
CA THR A 110 -3.91 -7.60 26.38
C THR A 110 -2.76 -7.72 27.37
N GLY A 111 -2.55 -6.69 28.19
CA GLY A 111 -1.37 -6.59 29.05
C GLY A 111 -0.05 -6.47 28.27
N GLY A 112 -0.12 -6.04 26.98
CA GLY A 112 1.05 -5.95 26.09
C GLY A 112 1.57 -7.31 25.57
N ARG A 113 0.74 -8.37 25.59
CA ARG A 113 1.14 -9.74 25.24
C ARG A 113 0.55 -10.22 23.89
N GLY A 114 0.04 -9.29 23.08
CA GLY A 114 -0.60 -9.62 21.81
C GLY A 114 -2.07 -10.01 21.94
N ALA A 115 -2.76 -10.11 20.80
CA ALA A 115 -4.20 -10.42 20.71
C ALA A 115 -4.51 -11.92 20.60
N GLY A 116 -3.52 -12.81 20.63
CA GLY A 116 -3.73 -14.26 20.66
C GLY A 116 -4.44 -14.84 19.42
N SER A 117 -4.25 -14.25 18.24
CA SER A 117 -4.94 -14.61 16.98
C SER A 117 -6.48 -14.48 17.06
N VAL A 118 -6.99 -13.55 17.88
CA VAL A 118 -8.43 -13.26 18.01
C VAL A 118 -8.68 -11.84 17.50
N PRO A 119 -9.26 -11.64 16.29
CA PRO A 119 -9.45 -10.31 15.70
C PRO A 119 -10.27 -9.36 16.58
N LYS A 120 -11.28 -9.89 17.28
CA LYS A 120 -12.11 -9.10 18.21
C LYS A 120 -11.27 -8.43 19.31
N ILE A 121 -10.22 -9.11 19.82
CA ILE A 121 -9.32 -8.51 20.82
C ILE A 121 -8.48 -7.39 20.19
N GLY A 122 -8.04 -7.57 18.93
CA GLY A 122 -7.33 -6.53 18.19
C GLY A 122 -8.19 -5.29 17.92
N GLU A 123 -9.46 -5.49 17.58
CA GLU A 123 -10.45 -4.44 17.41
C GLU A 123 -10.69 -3.66 18.71
N GLU A 124 -11.02 -4.37 19.80
CA GLU A 124 -11.23 -3.77 21.12
C GLU A 124 -9.96 -3.02 21.60
N ALA A 125 -8.77 -3.53 21.29
CA ALA A 125 -7.49 -2.89 21.59
C ALA A 125 -7.29 -1.57 20.81
N ALA A 126 -7.64 -1.53 19.54
CA ALA A 126 -7.56 -0.30 18.75
C ALA A 126 -8.58 0.73 19.21
N GLN A 127 -9.80 0.30 19.56
CA GLN A 127 -10.83 1.18 20.11
C GLN A 127 -10.43 1.76 21.48
N GLU A 128 -9.71 1.00 22.32
CA GLU A 128 -9.18 1.51 23.60
C GLU A 128 -8.23 2.71 23.41
N ASN A 129 -7.50 2.74 22.29
CA ASN A 129 -6.51 3.78 21.98
C ASN A 129 -6.89 4.60 20.74
N ILE A 130 -8.18 4.76 20.46
CA ILE A 130 -8.63 5.46 19.24
C ILE A 130 -8.15 6.92 19.21
N ASP A 131 -8.12 7.61 20.35
CA ASP A 131 -7.68 9.00 20.45
C ASP A 131 -6.17 9.12 20.14
N ASP A 132 -5.35 8.14 20.57
CA ASP A 132 -3.92 8.10 20.25
C ASP A 132 -3.70 7.87 18.75
N ILE A 133 -4.52 6.98 18.13
CA ILE A 133 -4.46 6.69 16.70
C ILE A 133 -4.89 7.91 15.90
N SER A 134 -6.05 8.51 16.22
CA SER A 134 -6.58 9.68 15.53
C SER A 134 -5.61 10.86 15.61
N GLY A 135 -5.02 11.12 16.77
CA GLY A 135 -4.04 12.19 16.92
C GLY A 135 -2.78 12.07 16.06
N GLU A 136 -2.48 10.88 15.53
CA GLU A 136 -1.35 10.67 14.63
C GLU A 136 -1.71 10.85 13.14
N ILE A 137 -3.01 10.79 12.80
CA ILE A 137 -3.52 10.80 11.40
C ILE A 137 -4.47 11.97 11.09
N ASP A 138 -4.91 12.76 12.08
CA ASP A 138 -5.93 13.82 11.91
C ASP A 138 -5.56 14.87 10.85
N ASP A 139 -4.26 15.17 10.69
CA ASP A 139 -3.77 16.16 9.72
C ASP A 139 -3.39 15.54 8.37
N SER A 140 -3.71 14.26 8.14
CA SER A 140 -3.31 13.55 6.92
C SER A 140 -4.34 13.73 5.81
N ASP A 141 -3.87 14.05 4.60
CA ASP A 141 -4.67 14.03 3.37
C ASP A 141 -4.90 12.60 2.87
N MET A 142 -3.91 11.72 3.14
CA MET A 142 -3.92 10.31 2.77
C MET A 142 -3.37 9.44 3.90
N VAL A 143 -4.04 8.32 4.14
CA VAL A 143 -3.60 7.31 5.11
C VAL A 143 -3.47 5.95 4.43
N PHE A 144 -2.25 5.43 4.38
CA PHE A 144 -2.00 4.04 4.05
C PHE A 144 -2.08 3.17 5.31
N ILE A 145 -2.79 2.06 5.21
CA ILE A 145 -2.90 1.09 6.30
C ILE A 145 -2.31 -0.22 5.83
N THR A 146 -1.27 -0.70 6.50
CA THR A 146 -0.65 -1.97 6.15
C THR A 146 -0.83 -3.00 7.25
N ALA A 147 -1.28 -4.21 6.88
CA ALA A 147 -1.51 -5.29 7.82
C ALA A 147 -1.40 -6.67 7.16
N GLY A 148 -0.90 -7.64 7.91
CA GLY A 148 -1.12 -9.06 7.59
C GLY A 148 -2.42 -9.52 8.20
N LEU A 149 -3.37 -9.91 7.35
CA LEU A 149 -4.65 -10.46 7.80
C LEU A 149 -4.50 -11.93 8.27
N GLY A 150 -5.46 -12.38 9.07
CA GLY A 150 -5.48 -13.74 9.61
C GLY A 150 -5.03 -13.85 11.07
N GLY A 151 -4.24 -12.88 11.56
CA GLY A 151 -3.87 -12.75 12.97
C GLY A 151 -4.94 -12.09 13.81
N GLY A 152 -4.60 -11.71 15.06
CA GLY A 152 -5.52 -11.00 15.95
C GLY A 152 -5.41 -9.48 15.78
N THR A 153 -4.21 -8.93 15.98
CA THR A 153 -3.99 -7.48 16.03
C THR A 153 -4.25 -6.83 14.67
N GLY A 154 -3.51 -7.20 13.62
CA GLY A 154 -3.65 -6.58 12.30
C GLY A 154 -5.06 -6.69 11.74
N THR A 155 -5.64 -7.90 11.80
CA THR A 155 -7.01 -8.16 11.31
C THR A 155 -8.07 -7.34 12.04
N GLY A 156 -7.92 -7.16 13.36
CA GLY A 156 -8.90 -6.45 14.17
C GLY A 156 -8.70 -4.93 14.18
N SER A 157 -7.43 -4.46 14.24
CA SER A 157 -7.15 -3.03 14.37
C SER A 157 -7.21 -2.27 13.03
N ALA A 158 -6.84 -2.91 11.91
CA ALA A 158 -6.80 -2.22 10.62
C ALA A 158 -8.14 -1.60 10.20
N PRO A 159 -9.32 -2.26 10.34
CA PRO A 159 -10.60 -1.61 10.07
C PRO A 159 -10.91 -0.43 11.00
N VAL A 160 -10.45 -0.47 12.26
CA VAL A 160 -10.65 0.63 13.21
C VAL A 160 -9.81 1.85 12.82
N VAL A 161 -8.56 1.61 12.43
CA VAL A 161 -7.67 2.67 11.90
C VAL A 161 -8.23 3.26 10.60
N ALA A 162 -8.75 2.40 9.70
CA ALA A 162 -9.39 2.84 8.46
C ALA A 162 -10.60 3.76 8.72
N GLN A 163 -11.44 3.39 9.67
CA GLN A 163 -12.58 4.21 10.07
C GLN A 163 -12.13 5.56 10.63
N ALA A 164 -11.10 5.57 11.49
CA ALA A 164 -10.56 6.82 12.04
C ALA A 164 -9.99 7.74 10.93
N ALA A 165 -9.29 7.17 9.96
CA ALA A 165 -8.78 7.93 8.81
C ALA A 165 -9.90 8.52 7.94
N GLN A 166 -10.95 7.74 7.71
CA GLN A 166 -12.13 8.18 6.95
C GLN A 166 -12.90 9.28 7.71
N ASP A 167 -13.05 9.13 9.03
CA ASP A 167 -13.70 10.14 9.89
C ASP A 167 -12.91 11.46 9.91
N ALA A 168 -11.58 11.40 9.76
CA ALA A 168 -10.70 12.56 9.58
C ALA A 168 -10.78 13.17 8.16
N GLY A 169 -11.43 12.50 7.19
CA GLY A 169 -11.56 12.96 5.80
C GLY A 169 -10.36 12.63 4.90
N ALA A 170 -9.44 11.80 5.37
CA ALA A 170 -8.29 11.34 4.61
C ALA A 170 -8.68 10.30 3.56
N LEU A 171 -8.04 10.33 2.39
CA LEU A 171 -8.11 9.22 1.44
C LEU A 171 -7.49 7.98 2.08
N THR A 172 -8.29 6.93 2.25
CA THR A 172 -7.92 5.74 3.03
C THR A 172 -7.63 4.56 2.12
N ILE A 173 -6.37 4.13 2.05
CA ILE A 173 -5.93 3.01 1.23
C ILE A 173 -5.34 1.92 2.13
N ALA A 174 -5.99 0.74 2.15
CA ALA A 174 -5.45 -0.40 2.86
C ALA A 174 -4.64 -1.30 1.91
N ILE A 175 -3.43 -1.70 2.33
CA ILE A 175 -2.58 -2.65 1.59
C ILE A 175 -2.32 -3.84 2.52
N VAL A 176 -2.95 -4.96 2.22
CA VAL A 176 -3.00 -6.09 3.14
C VAL A 176 -2.60 -7.40 2.50
N THR A 177 -1.99 -8.28 3.29
CA THR A 177 -1.68 -9.64 2.85
C THR A 177 -2.71 -10.63 3.38
N ILE A 178 -3.01 -11.63 2.55
CA ILE A 178 -3.79 -12.82 2.93
C ILE A 178 -2.83 -13.96 3.25
N PRO A 179 -3.05 -14.70 4.37
CA PRO A 179 -2.12 -15.71 4.84
C PRO A 179 -1.91 -16.84 3.83
N PHE A 180 -0.75 -17.50 3.91
CA PHE A 180 -0.50 -18.74 3.20
C PHE A 180 -1.51 -19.82 3.59
N THR A 181 -1.89 -20.66 2.64
CA THR A 181 -2.73 -21.85 2.91
C THR A 181 -2.11 -22.73 4.00
N ALA A 182 -0.79 -22.82 4.05
CA ALA A 182 -0.06 -23.55 5.08
C ALA A 182 -0.26 -23.03 6.51
N GLU A 183 -0.71 -21.78 6.70
CA GLU A 183 -1.02 -21.18 8.00
C GLU A 183 -2.35 -21.68 8.60
N GLY A 184 -3.18 -22.31 7.79
CA GLY A 184 -4.37 -23.03 8.19
C GLY A 184 -5.68 -22.24 8.05
N GLU A 185 -6.78 -22.99 7.97
CA GLU A 185 -8.14 -22.48 7.69
C GLU A 185 -8.62 -21.40 8.67
N ARG A 186 -8.23 -21.49 9.93
CA ARG A 186 -8.63 -20.50 10.94
C ARG A 186 -8.05 -19.10 10.62
N ARG A 187 -6.79 -19.04 10.18
CA ARG A 187 -6.20 -17.78 9.76
C ARG A 187 -6.85 -17.26 8.49
N ARG A 188 -7.17 -18.14 7.56
CA ARG A 188 -7.88 -17.78 6.35
C ARG A 188 -9.25 -17.17 6.66
N ALA A 189 -10.06 -17.84 7.48
CA ALA A 189 -11.37 -17.32 7.88
C ALA A 189 -11.31 -15.98 8.62
N ASN A 190 -10.28 -15.78 9.48
CA ASN A 190 -10.04 -14.49 10.10
C ASN A 190 -9.69 -13.41 9.06
N ALA A 191 -8.87 -13.77 8.05
CA ALA A 191 -8.46 -12.84 7.00
C ALA A 191 -9.65 -12.41 6.14
N ASP A 192 -10.47 -13.36 5.73
CA ASP A 192 -11.68 -13.10 4.92
C ASP A 192 -12.65 -12.15 5.67
N ALA A 193 -12.93 -12.42 6.94
CA ALA A 193 -13.76 -11.54 7.77
C ALA A 193 -13.13 -10.14 8.00
N GLY A 194 -11.80 -10.06 8.12
CA GLY A 194 -11.09 -8.79 8.24
C GLY A 194 -11.12 -7.99 6.95
N LEU A 195 -10.98 -8.66 5.81
CA LEU A 195 -11.04 -8.05 4.48
C LEU A 195 -12.43 -7.45 4.20
N GLU A 196 -13.50 -8.17 4.50
CA GLU A 196 -14.87 -7.65 4.35
C GLU A 196 -15.08 -6.37 5.17
N ARG A 197 -14.56 -6.32 6.40
CA ARG A 197 -14.65 -5.12 7.24
C ARG A 197 -13.82 -3.96 6.70
N LEU A 198 -12.63 -4.22 6.19
CA LEU A 198 -11.80 -3.19 5.56
C LEU A 198 -12.46 -2.62 4.30
N ARG A 199 -13.04 -3.47 3.47
CA ARG A 199 -13.79 -3.06 2.27
C ARG A 199 -15.00 -2.18 2.56
N ALA A 200 -15.59 -2.31 3.74
CA ALA A 200 -16.73 -1.50 4.16
C ALA A 200 -16.34 -0.08 4.59
N VAL A 201 -15.05 0.16 4.91
CA VAL A 201 -14.61 1.42 5.50
C VAL A 201 -13.45 2.10 4.76
N ALA A 202 -12.61 1.37 4.03
CA ALA A 202 -11.53 1.96 3.24
C ALA A 202 -12.01 2.31 1.83
N ASP A 203 -11.49 3.40 1.25
CA ASP A 203 -11.78 3.79 -0.13
C ASP A 203 -11.29 2.76 -1.13
N THR A 204 -10.09 2.23 -0.89
CA THR A 204 -9.48 1.16 -1.70
C THR A 204 -8.77 0.16 -0.80
N VAL A 205 -8.93 -1.14 -1.11
CA VAL A 205 -8.18 -2.21 -0.46
C VAL A 205 -7.38 -2.98 -1.50
N ILE A 206 -6.05 -2.84 -1.42
CA ILE A 206 -5.11 -3.60 -2.25
C ILE A 206 -4.80 -4.90 -1.52
N VAL A 207 -5.09 -6.02 -2.18
CA VAL A 207 -4.95 -7.35 -1.59
C VAL A 207 -3.78 -8.09 -2.21
N ILE A 208 -2.90 -8.62 -1.35
CA ILE A 208 -1.72 -9.40 -1.75
C ILE A 208 -1.88 -10.83 -1.21
N PRO A 209 -2.24 -11.81 -2.06
CA PRO A 209 -2.32 -13.19 -1.65
C PRO A 209 -0.93 -13.81 -1.50
N ASN A 210 -0.51 -14.17 -0.28
CA ASN A 210 0.83 -14.71 -0.01
C ASN A 210 1.12 -16.00 -0.80
N ASP A 211 0.11 -16.86 -1.02
CA ASP A 211 0.28 -18.10 -1.79
C ASP A 211 0.80 -17.83 -3.20
N ARG A 212 0.45 -16.69 -3.81
CA ARG A 212 0.90 -16.31 -5.15
C ARG A 212 2.39 -15.95 -5.21
N LEU A 213 2.97 -15.58 -4.10
CA LEU A 213 4.41 -15.34 -4.03
C LEU A 213 5.21 -16.65 -4.10
N LEU A 214 4.61 -17.80 -3.75
CA LEU A 214 5.24 -19.11 -3.89
C LEU A 214 5.36 -19.54 -5.35
N ASP A 215 4.57 -18.96 -6.25
CA ASP A 215 4.67 -19.25 -7.69
C ASP A 215 6.01 -18.77 -8.29
N TYR A 216 6.64 -17.75 -7.67
CA TYR A 216 8.00 -17.30 -8.05
C TYR A 216 9.11 -18.20 -7.52
N ALA A 217 8.94 -18.81 -6.35
CA ALA A 217 9.97 -19.63 -5.71
C ALA A 217 9.37 -20.79 -4.90
N PRO A 218 8.92 -21.87 -5.59
CA PRO A 218 8.15 -22.95 -4.96
C PRO A 218 8.89 -23.77 -3.88
N ASN A 219 10.22 -23.67 -3.81
CA ASN A 219 11.04 -24.41 -2.84
C ASN A 219 11.67 -23.52 -1.76
N MET A 220 11.17 -22.29 -1.60
CA MET A 220 11.72 -21.32 -0.67
C MET A 220 11.40 -21.69 0.79
N PRO A 221 12.33 -21.47 1.73
CA PRO A 221 12.05 -21.54 3.16
C PRO A 221 10.93 -20.57 3.54
N LEU A 222 10.04 -20.98 4.46
CA LEU A 222 8.88 -20.17 4.86
C LEU A 222 9.28 -18.80 5.41
N GLN A 223 10.41 -18.70 6.09
CA GLN A 223 10.91 -17.41 6.61
C GLN A 223 11.24 -16.42 5.47
N ASP A 224 11.84 -16.91 4.40
CA ASP A 224 12.19 -16.08 3.24
C ASP A 224 10.93 -15.70 2.46
N ALA A 225 9.94 -16.59 2.38
CA ALA A 225 8.63 -16.25 1.81
C ALA A 225 7.96 -15.08 2.55
N PHE A 226 8.02 -15.04 3.89
CA PHE A 226 7.51 -13.89 4.66
C PHE A 226 8.31 -12.60 4.40
N LYS A 227 9.64 -12.67 4.25
CA LYS A 227 10.44 -11.49 3.89
C LYS A 227 10.04 -10.93 2.53
N ILE A 228 9.73 -11.80 1.57
CA ILE A 228 9.24 -11.35 0.25
C ILE A 228 7.88 -10.68 0.39
N CYS A 229 6.95 -11.24 1.18
CA CYS A 229 5.66 -10.59 1.45
C CYS A 229 5.85 -9.18 2.01
N ASP A 230 6.68 -9.03 3.03
CA ASP A 230 6.97 -7.74 3.66
C ASP A 230 7.61 -6.76 2.65
N ARG A 231 8.51 -7.26 1.76
CA ARG A 231 9.15 -6.44 0.74
C ARG A 231 8.16 -5.98 -0.34
N VAL A 232 7.25 -6.86 -0.76
CA VAL A 232 6.18 -6.49 -1.70
C VAL A 232 5.26 -5.43 -1.08
N LEU A 233 4.85 -5.61 0.17
CA LEU A 233 4.08 -4.59 0.91
C LEU A 233 4.83 -3.25 0.94
N MET A 234 6.09 -3.27 1.35
CA MET A 234 6.93 -2.07 1.42
C MET A 234 7.05 -1.38 0.06
N ARG A 235 7.39 -2.11 -1.02
CA ARG A 235 7.49 -1.54 -2.38
C ARG A 235 6.17 -0.97 -2.86
N SER A 236 5.04 -1.61 -2.53
CA SER A 236 3.71 -1.14 -2.89
C SER A 236 3.39 0.22 -2.25
N VAL A 237 3.60 0.31 -0.93
CA VAL A 237 3.37 1.58 -0.20
C VAL A 237 4.37 2.65 -0.64
N LYS A 238 5.67 2.29 -0.72
CA LYS A 238 6.74 3.20 -1.16
C LYS A 238 6.43 3.76 -2.55
N GLY A 239 6.13 2.90 -3.52
CA GLY A 239 5.89 3.32 -4.90
C GLY A 239 4.70 4.28 -5.02
N MET A 240 3.61 4.06 -4.28
CA MET A 240 2.46 4.97 -4.28
C MET A 240 2.75 6.28 -3.53
N THR A 241 3.47 6.22 -2.41
CA THR A 241 3.87 7.42 -1.66
C THR A 241 4.79 8.30 -2.50
N GLU A 242 5.83 7.71 -3.08
CA GLU A 242 6.83 8.44 -3.86
C GLU A 242 6.28 9.01 -5.17
N LEU A 243 5.29 8.35 -5.77
CA LEU A 243 4.58 8.85 -6.95
C LEU A 243 3.97 10.24 -6.72
N ILE A 244 3.53 10.53 -5.49
CA ILE A 244 2.89 11.80 -5.10
C ILE A 244 3.93 12.78 -4.54
N THR A 245 4.90 12.29 -3.76
CA THR A 245 5.79 13.14 -2.97
C THR A 245 7.12 13.47 -3.65
N LYS A 246 7.58 12.64 -4.60
CA LYS A 246 8.83 12.86 -5.33
C LYS A 246 8.59 13.57 -6.65
N PRO A 247 9.34 14.63 -6.97
CA PRO A 247 9.32 15.21 -8.31
C PRO A 247 9.81 14.19 -9.35
N GLY A 248 8.97 13.94 -10.36
CA GLY A 248 9.26 13.00 -11.44
C GLY A 248 9.48 13.68 -12.79
N LEU A 249 9.77 12.87 -13.83
CA LEU A 249 9.70 13.28 -15.23
C LEU A 249 8.26 13.54 -15.66
N VAL A 250 7.34 12.69 -15.16
CA VAL A 250 5.90 12.86 -15.27
C VAL A 250 5.35 12.84 -13.85
N ASN A 251 4.76 13.96 -13.45
CA ASN A 251 4.22 14.11 -12.09
C ASN A 251 2.75 13.70 -12.06
N VAL A 252 2.37 13.06 -10.97
CA VAL A 252 0.99 12.76 -10.63
C VAL A 252 0.65 13.56 -9.39
N ASP A 253 -0.43 14.32 -9.43
CA ASP A 253 -0.88 15.05 -8.26
C ASP A 253 -1.81 14.20 -7.37
N PHE A 254 -2.00 14.67 -6.13
CA PHE A 254 -2.85 13.96 -5.16
C PHE A 254 -4.30 13.84 -5.64
N ALA A 255 -4.83 14.86 -6.36
CA ALA A 255 -6.20 14.87 -6.85
C ALA A 255 -6.43 13.78 -7.92
N ASP A 256 -5.41 13.50 -8.73
CA ASP A 256 -5.44 12.42 -9.71
C ASP A 256 -5.51 11.05 -9.01
N VAL A 257 -4.61 10.79 -8.05
CA VAL A 257 -4.63 9.55 -7.26
C VAL A 257 -5.94 9.39 -6.52
N LYS A 258 -6.44 10.47 -5.90
CA LYS A 258 -7.74 10.47 -5.21
C LYS A 258 -8.86 10.05 -6.13
N THR A 259 -8.89 10.54 -7.36
CA THR A 259 -9.94 10.24 -8.35
C THR A 259 -10.01 8.74 -8.70
N ILE A 260 -8.86 8.04 -8.71
CA ILE A 260 -8.81 6.58 -8.98
C ILE A 260 -9.11 5.77 -7.73
N MET A 261 -8.59 6.20 -6.58
CA MET A 261 -8.62 5.41 -5.35
C MET A 261 -9.88 5.65 -4.51
N GLU A 262 -10.52 6.81 -4.63
CA GLU A 262 -11.80 7.07 -3.97
C GLU A 262 -12.88 6.15 -4.56
N ASN A 263 -13.48 5.32 -3.72
CA ASN A 263 -14.41 4.25 -4.14
C ASN A 263 -13.79 3.19 -5.08
N GLY A 264 -12.48 3.02 -5.08
CA GLY A 264 -11.79 2.01 -5.89
C GLY A 264 -12.09 0.56 -5.48
N GLY A 265 -12.68 0.36 -4.30
CA GLY A 265 -13.10 -0.95 -3.81
C GLY A 265 -11.91 -1.90 -3.63
N VAL A 266 -11.96 -3.07 -4.25
CA VAL A 266 -10.83 -4.00 -4.27
C VAL A 266 -9.92 -3.68 -5.44
N ALA A 267 -8.62 -3.60 -5.15
CA ALA A 267 -7.58 -3.40 -6.13
C ALA A 267 -6.52 -4.50 -6.05
N MET A 268 -5.86 -4.74 -7.17
CA MET A 268 -4.74 -5.66 -7.28
C MET A 268 -3.49 -4.91 -7.72
N ILE A 269 -2.33 -5.42 -7.35
CA ILE A 269 -1.05 -4.82 -7.68
C ILE A 269 -0.18 -5.76 -8.49
N GLY A 270 0.46 -5.24 -9.53
CA GLY A 270 1.51 -5.91 -10.27
C GLY A 270 2.82 -5.16 -10.12
N LEU A 271 3.91 -5.89 -9.91
CA LEU A 271 5.26 -5.36 -9.85
C LEU A 271 6.12 -6.07 -10.89
N GLY A 272 6.88 -5.33 -11.67
CA GLY A 272 7.81 -5.85 -12.65
C GLY A 272 9.08 -5.02 -12.71
N GLU A 273 10.21 -5.69 -12.81
CA GLU A 273 11.54 -5.07 -12.93
C GLU A 273 12.26 -5.69 -14.11
N SER A 274 13.07 -4.91 -14.81
CA SER A 274 13.91 -5.37 -15.91
C SER A 274 15.20 -4.56 -16.03
N ASP A 275 16.28 -5.25 -16.36
CA ASP A 275 17.61 -4.71 -16.66
C ASP A 275 18.06 -5.04 -18.10
N THR A 276 17.13 -5.45 -18.96
CA THR A 276 17.40 -5.77 -20.38
C THR A 276 17.52 -4.51 -21.25
N GLU A 277 17.99 -4.67 -22.48
CA GLU A 277 17.97 -3.59 -23.48
C GLU A 277 16.54 -3.07 -23.78
N ASN A 278 15.51 -3.89 -23.55
CA ASN A 278 14.09 -3.54 -23.72
C ASN A 278 13.41 -3.39 -22.34
N LYS A 279 14.11 -2.78 -21.35
CA LYS A 279 13.70 -2.70 -19.96
C LYS A 279 12.27 -2.19 -19.76
N ALA A 280 11.80 -1.25 -20.56
CA ALA A 280 10.46 -0.69 -20.48
C ALA A 280 9.38 -1.75 -20.76
N GLN A 281 9.44 -2.40 -21.94
CA GLN A 281 8.45 -3.43 -22.30
C GLN A 281 8.55 -4.68 -21.43
N ASP A 282 9.76 -5.04 -21.00
CA ASP A 282 9.94 -6.24 -20.19
C ASP A 282 9.47 -6.01 -18.75
N SER A 283 9.67 -4.81 -18.17
CA SER A 283 9.17 -4.46 -16.83
C SER A 283 7.65 -4.45 -16.79
N ILE A 284 6.99 -3.79 -17.75
CA ILE A 284 5.52 -3.78 -17.77
C ILE A 284 4.94 -5.16 -18.05
N ARG A 285 5.54 -5.97 -18.95
CA ARG A 285 5.08 -7.34 -19.18
C ARG A 285 5.26 -8.21 -17.95
N SER A 286 6.34 -8.01 -17.18
CA SER A 286 6.57 -8.67 -15.91
C SER A 286 5.51 -8.26 -14.88
N ALA A 287 5.18 -6.96 -14.79
CA ALA A 287 4.14 -6.46 -13.90
C ALA A 287 2.75 -7.02 -14.23
N LEU A 288 2.37 -7.02 -15.53
CA LEU A 288 1.09 -7.55 -16.01
C LEU A 288 0.97 -9.08 -15.89
N ARG A 289 2.08 -9.79 -15.87
CA ARG A 289 2.13 -11.25 -15.64
C ARG A 289 2.39 -11.60 -14.18
N SER A 290 2.46 -10.60 -13.32
CA SER A 290 2.67 -10.84 -11.90
C SER A 290 1.59 -11.77 -11.35
N PRO A 291 1.93 -12.87 -10.68
CA PRO A 291 0.94 -13.72 -10.00
C PRO A 291 0.09 -12.95 -8.97
N LEU A 292 0.56 -11.79 -8.51
CA LEU A 292 -0.17 -10.91 -7.62
C LEU A 292 -1.33 -10.19 -8.32
N LEU A 293 -1.22 -10.04 -9.65
CA LEU A 293 -2.22 -9.41 -10.53
C LEU A 293 -3.00 -10.50 -11.29
N ASP A 294 -3.42 -11.56 -10.60
CA ASP A 294 -4.17 -12.67 -11.21
C ASP A 294 -5.66 -12.29 -11.38
N VAL A 295 -5.89 -11.36 -12.30
CA VAL A 295 -7.21 -10.86 -12.67
C VAL A 295 -7.36 -10.78 -14.20
N GLU A 296 -8.57 -10.94 -14.66
CA GLU A 296 -8.95 -10.53 -16.02
C GLU A 296 -9.11 -9.01 -15.99
N PHE A 297 -8.47 -8.29 -16.90
CA PHE A 297 -8.58 -6.83 -17.01
C PHE A 297 -9.93 -6.37 -17.55
N ASP A 298 -10.75 -7.32 -18.03
CA ASP A 298 -12.13 -7.07 -18.43
C ASP A 298 -12.95 -6.59 -17.23
N GLY A 299 -13.40 -5.33 -17.26
CA GLY A 299 -14.13 -4.69 -16.16
C GLY A 299 -13.29 -3.85 -15.20
N ALA A 300 -11.98 -3.77 -15.39
CA ALA A 300 -11.14 -2.84 -14.63
C ALA A 300 -11.60 -1.40 -14.86
N SER A 301 -11.92 -0.68 -13.79
CA SER A 301 -12.43 0.70 -13.88
C SER A 301 -11.32 1.73 -14.02
N SER A 302 -10.16 1.47 -13.39
CA SER A 302 -9.03 2.40 -13.45
C SER A 302 -7.69 1.69 -13.21
N ALA A 303 -6.61 2.31 -13.68
CA ALA A 303 -5.24 1.88 -13.40
C ALA A 303 -4.35 3.06 -12.99
N LEU A 304 -3.54 2.84 -11.97
CA LEU A 304 -2.45 3.72 -11.55
C LEU A 304 -1.12 3.04 -11.89
N VAL A 305 -0.26 3.74 -12.63
CA VAL A 305 1.02 3.21 -13.09
C VAL A 305 2.15 4.08 -12.57
N ASN A 306 3.11 3.46 -11.92
CA ASN A 306 4.36 4.11 -11.49
C ASN A 306 5.53 3.46 -12.21
N VAL A 307 6.33 4.28 -12.90
CA VAL A 307 7.54 3.87 -13.61
C VAL A 307 8.73 4.50 -12.91
N VAL A 308 9.66 3.68 -12.43
CA VAL A 308 10.92 4.14 -11.83
C VAL A 308 12.07 3.62 -12.66
N GLY A 309 12.93 4.51 -13.12
CA GLY A 309 14.10 4.14 -13.91
C GLY A 309 15.35 4.88 -13.46
N GLY A 310 16.50 4.47 -13.98
CA GLY A 310 17.78 5.13 -13.74
C GLY A 310 17.91 6.49 -14.46
N PRO A 311 19.02 7.20 -14.25
CA PRO A 311 19.32 8.46 -14.94
C PRO A 311 19.39 8.35 -16.46
N ASP A 312 19.50 7.12 -16.95
CA ASP A 312 19.53 6.76 -18.39
C ASP A 312 18.13 6.57 -18.99
N MET A 313 17.06 6.61 -18.17
CA MET A 313 15.69 6.43 -18.63
C MET A 313 15.25 7.57 -19.55
N ALA A 314 14.85 7.23 -20.77
CA ALA A 314 14.29 8.17 -21.72
C ALA A 314 12.76 8.28 -21.55
N ILE A 315 12.19 9.42 -21.95
CA ILE A 315 10.74 9.65 -21.78
C ILE A 315 9.91 8.72 -22.67
N ASP A 316 10.42 8.40 -23.87
CA ASP A 316 9.79 7.47 -24.80
C ASP A 316 9.78 6.02 -24.29
N GLU A 317 10.74 5.64 -23.43
CA GLU A 317 10.72 4.37 -22.73
C GLU A 317 9.56 4.34 -21.71
N ALA A 318 9.39 5.41 -20.93
CA ALA A 318 8.29 5.50 -19.97
C ALA A 318 6.92 5.55 -20.65
N GLU A 319 6.78 6.27 -21.78
CA GLU A 319 5.56 6.28 -22.60
C GLU A 319 5.24 4.89 -23.17
N GLY A 320 6.25 4.14 -23.61
CA GLY A 320 6.10 2.78 -24.13
C GLY A 320 5.54 1.78 -23.10
N VAL A 321 5.79 2.01 -21.78
CA VAL A 321 5.17 1.24 -20.70
C VAL A 321 3.65 1.45 -20.70
N VAL A 322 3.22 2.70 -20.86
CA VAL A 322 1.80 3.08 -20.79
C VAL A 322 1.04 2.61 -22.04
N GLU A 323 1.67 2.65 -23.21
CA GLU A 323 1.08 2.14 -24.46
C GLU A 323 0.72 0.64 -24.36
N GLU A 324 1.61 -0.18 -23.76
CA GLU A 324 1.34 -1.63 -23.56
C GLU A 324 0.14 -1.87 -22.63
N ILE A 325 -0.15 -0.95 -21.71
CA ILE A 325 -1.30 -1.03 -20.82
C ILE A 325 -2.58 -0.69 -21.56
N TYR A 326 -2.59 0.38 -22.38
CA TYR A 326 -3.74 0.78 -23.19
C TYR A 326 -4.22 -0.32 -24.13
N GLU A 327 -3.31 -1.21 -24.59
CA GLU A 327 -3.67 -2.36 -25.44
C GLU A 327 -4.42 -3.48 -24.70
N ARG A 328 -4.39 -3.48 -23.36
CA ARG A 328 -4.85 -4.62 -22.55
C ARG A 328 -5.97 -4.31 -21.58
N ILE A 329 -6.12 -3.03 -21.21
CA ILE A 329 -7.15 -2.59 -20.29
C ILE A 329 -8.39 -2.14 -21.06
N ASP A 330 -9.54 -2.08 -20.40
CA ASP A 330 -10.76 -1.57 -21.02
C ASP A 330 -10.52 -0.16 -21.61
N PRO A 331 -10.95 0.12 -22.85
CA PRO A 331 -10.78 1.42 -23.48
C PRO A 331 -11.42 2.59 -22.71
N ASP A 332 -12.43 2.29 -21.88
CA ASP A 332 -13.13 3.27 -21.06
C ASP A 332 -12.48 3.44 -19.67
N ALA A 333 -11.47 2.60 -19.32
CA ALA A 333 -10.76 2.69 -18.06
C ALA A 333 -9.90 3.95 -17.97
N ARG A 334 -9.90 4.58 -16.80
CA ARG A 334 -9.03 5.74 -16.53
C ARG A 334 -7.63 5.27 -16.17
N ILE A 335 -6.63 5.71 -16.92
CA ILE A 335 -5.22 5.45 -16.63
C ILE A 335 -4.55 6.74 -16.18
N ILE A 336 -3.92 6.70 -15.00
CA ILE A 336 -3.03 7.74 -14.49
C ILE A 336 -1.64 7.13 -14.34
N TRP A 337 -0.62 7.83 -14.83
CA TRP A 337 0.73 7.33 -14.76
C TRP A 337 1.72 8.42 -14.41
N GLY A 338 2.77 8.02 -13.69
CA GLY A 338 3.90 8.87 -13.39
C GLY A 338 5.22 8.16 -13.65
N ALA A 339 6.26 8.96 -13.85
CA ALA A 339 7.61 8.45 -14.07
C ALA A 339 8.61 9.23 -13.25
N SER A 340 9.46 8.54 -12.52
CA SER A 340 10.50 9.13 -11.68
C SER A 340 11.87 8.50 -11.95
N VAL A 341 12.94 9.27 -11.63
CA VAL A 341 14.32 8.82 -11.78
C VAL A 341 14.92 8.58 -10.40
N ASP A 342 15.50 7.40 -10.23
CA ASP A 342 16.24 7.04 -9.02
C ASP A 342 17.60 6.44 -9.40
N GLN A 343 18.67 6.86 -8.72
CA GLN A 343 20.03 6.42 -9.00
C GLN A 343 20.26 4.92 -8.71
N GLU A 344 19.45 4.34 -7.82
CA GLU A 344 19.52 2.91 -7.51
C GLU A 344 19.04 2.03 -8.69
N PHE A 345 18.33 2.63 -9.65
CA PHE A 345 17.84 1.97 -10.87
C PHE A 345 18.72 2.24 -12.09
N ASP A 346 20.01 2.57 -11.93
CA ASP A 346 20.92 2.75 -13.07
C ASP A 346 20.95 1.48 -13.95
N GLY A 347 20.60 1.62 -15.23
CA GLY A 347 20.45 0.51 -16.19
C GLY A 347 19.23 -0.38 -15.97
N LYS A 348 18.34 -0.06 -15.03
CA LYS A 348 17.14 -0.85 -14.69
C LYS A 348 15.86 -0.01 -14.81
N MET A 349 14.73 -0.69 -14.85
CA MET A 349 13.41 -0.07 -14.78
C MET A 349 12.47 -0.94 -13.95
N GLU A 350 11.79 -0.32 -13.02
CA GLU A 350 10.67 -0.92 -12.27
C GLU A 350 9.35 -0.31 -12.72
N THR A 351 8.36 -1.16 -12.91
CA THR A 351 6.98 -0.74 -13.19
C THR A 351 6.05 -1.35 -12.14
N MET A 352 5.33 -0.48 -11.45
CA MET A 352 4.22 -0.84 -10.58
C MET A 352 2.90 -0.47 -11.26
N ILE A 353 1.95 -1.40 -11.29
CA ILE A 353 0.58 -1.14 -11.73
C ILE A 353 -0.40 -1.51 -10.62
N VAL A 354 -1.32 -0.61 -10.31
CA VAL A 354 -2.45 -0.86 -9.41
C VAL A 354 -3.72 -0.76 -10.23
N VAL A 355 -4.53 -1.82 -10.24
CA VAL A 355 -5.77 -1.88 -11.00
C VAL A 355 -6.94 -1.96 -10.04
N THR A 356 -7.92 -1.07 -10.19
CA THR A 356 -9.11 -0.96 -9.32
C THR A 356 -10.35 -1.46 -10.06
N GLY A 357 -11.38 -1.83 -9.28
CA GLY A 357 -12.65 -2.30 -9.84
C GLY A 357 -12.58 -3.70 -10.45
N VAL A 358 -11.60 -4.50 -10.05
CA VAL A 358 -11.40 -5.85 -10.56
C VAL A 358 -12.08 -6.90 -9.69
N GLU A 359 -12.60 -7.93 -10.33
CA GLU A 359 -13.13 -9.12 -9.66
C GLU A 359 -12.04 -10.20 -9.60
N SER A 360 -11.70 -10.66 -8.40
CA SER A 360 -10.75 -11.75 -8.23
C SER A 360 -11.41 -12.95 -7.56
N PRO A 361 -11.40 -14.13 -8.19
CA PRO A 361 -11.93 -15.37 -7.61
C PRO A 361 -11.26 -15.79 -6.29
N GLN A 362 -10.09 -15.24 -6.02
CA GLN A 362 -9.32 -15.52 -4.80
C GLN A 362 -9.77 -14.65 -3.62
N ILE A 363 -10.33 -13.48 -3.91
CA ILE A 363 -10.83 -12.51 -2.93
C ILE A 363 -12.29 -12.79 -2.63
N TYR A 364 -13.10 -13.03 -3.66
CA TYR A 364 -14.55 -13.22 -3.53
C TYR A 364 -14.98 -14.70 -3.43
N GLY A 365 -14.09 -15.67 -3.73
CA GLY A 365 -14.46 -17.06 -3.92
C GLY A 365 -15.14 -17.31 -5.28
N LYS A 366 -14.91 -18.51 -5.85
CA LYS A 366 -15.46 -18.84 -7.18
C LYS A 366 -16.99 -18.76 -7.27
N SER A 367 -17.70 -19.10 -6.18
CA SER A 367 -19.16 -19.11 -6.16
C SER A 367 -19.77 -17.70 -6.10
N GLU A 368 -19.10 -16.73 -5.50
CA GLU A 368 -19.59 -15.36 -5.42
C GLU A 368 -19.38 -14.61 -6.73
N VAL A 369 -18.21 -14.78 -7.37
CA VAL A 369 -17.93 -14.21 -8.70
C VAL A 369 -18.88 -14.79 -9.76
N GLU A 370 -19.16 -16.10 -9.72
CA GLU A 370 -20.14 -16.72 -10.62
C GLU A 370 -21.58 -16.22 -10.37
N ALA A 371 -21.95 -15.94 -9.12
CA ALA A 371 -23.25 -15.41 -8.77
C ALA A 371 -23.44 -13.95 -9.19
N GLU A 372 -22.40 -13.13 -9.03
CA GLU A 372 -22.40 -11.72 -9.43
C GLU A 372 -22.41 -11.57 -10.97
N ARG A 373 -21.60 -12.36 -11.69
CA ARG A 373 -21.66 -12.45 -13.17
C ARG A 373 -23.04 -12.92 -13.68
N ALA A 374 -23.67 -13.88 -12.99
CA ALA A 374 -25.02 -14.32 -13.35
C ALA A 374 -26.06 -13.22 -13.11
N ALA A 375 -25.90 -12.39 -12.08
CA ALA A 375 -26.81 -11.29 -11.79
C ALA A 375 -26.69 -10.14 -12.80
N THR A 376 -25.48 -9.85 -13.28
CA THR A 376 -25.22 -8.81 -14.29
C THR A 376 -25.72 -9.25 -15.69
N THR A 377 -25.64 -10.53 -16.01
CA THR A 377 -26.07 -11.06 -17.32
C THR A 377 -27.61 -11.16 -17.44
N THR A 378 -28.35 -11.21 -16.33
CA THR A 378 -29.82 -11.27 -16.33
C THR A 378 -30.52 -9.90 -16.40
N GLY A 379 -29.77 -8.80 -16.40
CA GLY A 379 -30.31 -7.44 -16.46
C GLY A 379 -30.69 -6.91 -17.86
N ASP A 380 -30.33 -7.58 -18.96
CA ASP A 380 -30.44 -7.05 -20.33
C ASP A 380 -31.48 -7.75 -21.24
N GLU A 381 -32.35 -8.60 -20.73
CA GLU A 381 -33.52 -9.08 -21.47
C GLU A 381 -34.80 -8.37 -21.01
N ILE A 382 -35.05 -7.18 -21.58
CA ILE A 382 -36.39 -6.60 -21.61
C ILE A 382 -37.13 -7.27 -22.77
N ASP A 383 -37.93 -8.28 -22.44
CA ASP A 383 -38.93 -8.86 -23.34
C ASP A 383 -39.99 -7.80 -23.66
N TYR A 384 -39.97 -7.30 -24.90
CA TYR A 384 -41.11 -6.59 -25.46
C TYR A 384 -42.16 -7.62 -25.85
N VAL A 385 -43.21 -7.75 -25.03
CA VAL A 385 -44.44 -8.45 -25.42
C VAL A 385 -45.27 -7.48 -26.30
N GLU A 386 -45.68 -7.95 -27.50
CA GLU A 386 -46.57 -7.33 -28.43
C GLU A 386 -47.98 -7.01 -27.83
#